data_f84462f7a6e66470304b2df9d32d1f79
#
_entry.id   f84462f7a6e66470304b2df9d32d1f79
#
_cell.length_a   1.000
_cell.length_b   1.000
_cell.length_c   1.000
_cell.angle_alpha   90.00
_cell.angle_beta   90.00
_cell.angle_gamma   90.00
#
_symmetry.space_group_name_H-M   'P 1'
#
loop_
_entity.id
_entity.type
_entity.pdbx_description
1 polymer ?
#
loop_
_entity_poly.entity_id
_entity_poly.type
_entity_poly.pdbx_seq_one_letter_code
_entity_poly.pdbx_strand_id
1 'polypeptide(L)'
;MQIDDILLLRMNRQYLFAPAKDEFTVLRGLCGLQAQFYGNCLHALRLRCGKAPDEDILRTSAVKTWTLRGTLHLIAQSDLPLFLYNGRSHFLRPCDTMENDDHLSAARKRELAAIILDAAQKGCGGREELRLLCREHGMTADEEQSAFDPWGGLLRALCESGVLCHTAQQKKAFRP
;
A
#
# COMPACT_ATOMS: atom_id res chain seq x y z
N MET A 1 -17.37 -3.72 34.68
CA MET A 1 -17.62 -3.69 33.21
C MET A 1 -17.86 -5.11 32.77
N GLN A 2 -19.05 -5.40 32.28
CA GLN A 2 -19.45 -6.71 31.80
C GLN A 2 -18.77 -6.98 30.43
N ILE A 3 -18.68 -8.26 30.04
CA ILE A 3 -18.11 -8.64 28.73
C ILE A 3 -18.90 -7.95 27.58
N ASP A 4 -20.22 -7.85 27.73
CA ASP A 4 -21.09 -7.21 26.74
C ASP A 4 -20.79 -5.70 26.59
N ASP A 5 -20.47 -5.01 27.69
CA ASP A 5 -20.05 -3.60 27.63
C ASP A 5 -18.78 -3.41 26.82
N ILE A 6 -17.80 -4.33 26.98
CA ILE A 6 -16.55 -4.30 26.24
C ILE A 6 -16.81 -4.53 24.74
N LEU A 7 -17.67 -5.49 24.44
CA LEU A 7 -18.02 -5.80 23.05
C LEU A 7 -18.72 -4.62 22.38
N LEU A 8 -19.70 -4.01 23.05
CA LEU A 8 -20.39 -2.82 22.56
C LEU A 8 -19.43 -1.65 22.32
N LEU A 9 -18.50 -1.40 23.25
CA LEU A 9 -17.47 -0.36 23.07
C LEU A 9 -16.58 -0.64 21.86
N ARG A 10 -16.14 -1.90 21.66
CA ARG A 10 -15.35 -2.30 20.50
C ARG A 10 -16.10 -2.11 19.20
N MET A 11 -17.37 -2.53 19.14
CA MET A 11 -18.20 -2.37 17.96
C MET A 11 -18.44 -0.88 17.63
N ASN A 12 -18.69 -0.06 18.65
CA ASN A 12 -18.83 1.38 18.47
C ASN A 12 -17.55 2.03 17.93
N ARG A 13 -16.39 1.69 18.50
CA ARG A 13 -15.07 2.16 18.01
C ARG A 13 -14.74 1.71 16.60
N GLN A 14 -15.34 0.62 16.14
CA GLN A 14 -15.21 0.10 14.78
C GLN A 14 -16.26 0.67 13.81
N TYR A 15 -17.08 1.64 14.23
CA TYR A 15 -18.19 2.20 13.45
C TYR A 15 -19.22 1.15 12.98
N LEU A 16 -19.39 0.07 13.75
CA LEU A 16 -20.34 -1.00 13.43
C LEU A 16 -21.69 -0.78 14.08
N PHE A 17 -21.77 0.11 15.06
CA PHE A 17 -23.02 0.47 15.78
C PHE A 17 -23.59 1.80 15.30
N ALA A 18 -22.72 2.81 15.21
CA ALA A 18 -23.06 4.12 14.69
C ALA A 18 -22.18 4.37 13.46
N PRO A 19 -22.77 4.49 12.26
CA PRO A 19 -22.01 4.73 11.04
C PRO A 19 -21.19 6.01 11.14
N ALA A 20 -19.98 5.95 10.57
CA ALA A 20 -19.15 7.14 10.38
C ALA A 20 -19.75 8.05 9.31
N LYS A 21 -19.49 9.35 9.42
CA LYS A 21 -19.98 10.33 8.45
C LYS A 21 -19.45 10.13 7.02
N ASP A 22 -18.20 9.66 6.90
CA ASP A 22 -17.49 9.48 5.64
C ASP A 22 -16.37 8.45 5.76
N GLU A 23 -15.82 8.06 4.61
CA GLU A 23 -14.73 7.09 4.46
C GLU A 23 -13.44 7.56 5.15
N PHE A 24 -13.16 8.86 5.08
CA PHE A 24 -11.99 9.47 5.68
C PHE A 24 -12.00 9.33 7.21
N THR A 25 -13.16 9.52 7.83
CA THR A 25 -13.35 9.30 9.26
C THR A 25 -13.05 7.85 9.65
N VAL A 26 -13.49 6.89 8.83
CA VAL A 26 -13.19 5.46 9.07
C VAL A 26 -11.69 5.19 8.95
N LEU A 27 -11.07 5.64 7.86
CA LEU A 27 -9.65 5.38 7.58
C LEU A 27 -8.77 5.97 8.70
N ARG A 28 -9.03 7.19 9.12
CA ARG A 28 -8.28 7.81 10.23
C ARG A 28 -8.55 7.17 11.57
N GLY A 29 -9.81 6.94 11.90
CA GLY A 29 -10.20 6.40 13.19
C GLY A 29 -9.75 4.96 13.44
N LEU A 30 -9.55 4.19 12.37
CA LEU A 30 -9.05 2.81 12.43
C LEU A 30 -7.58 2.67 12.04
N CYS A 31 -6.88 3.77 11.76
CA CYS A 31 -5.51 3.77 11.26
C CYS A 31 -5.36 2.96 9.95
N GLY A 32 -6.34 3.04 9.07
CA GLY A 32 -6.42 2.32 7.81
C GLY A 32 -7.22 1.02 7.87
N LEU A 33 -7.50 0.49 6.70
CA LEU A 33 -8.18 -0.80 6.50
C LEU A 33 -7.31 -1.72 5.65
N GLN A 34 -7.25 -2.99 6.01
CA GLN A 34 -6.53 -3.97 5.21
C GLN A 34 -7.11 -4.01 3.78
N ALA A 35 -6.25 -3.83 2.79
CA ALA A 35 -6.62 -3.69 1.39
C ALA A 35 -5.90 -4.69 0.48
N GLN A 36 -5.46 -5.83 1.03
CA GLN A 36 -4.91 -6.94 0.26
C GLN A 36 -5.87 -7.35 -0.86
N PHE A 37 -7.14 -7.45 -0.52
CA PHE A 37 -8.25 -7.60 -1.45
C PHE A 37 -9.07 -6.31 -1.41
N TYR A 38 -8.92 -5.46 -2.43
CA TYR A 38 -9.53 -4.13 -2.46
C TYR A 38 -11.06 -4.16 -2.33
N GLY A 39 -11.73 -5.15 -2.96
CA GLY A 39 -13.17 -5.32 -2.81
C GLY A 39 -13.63 -5.54 -1.36
N ASN A 40 -12.86 -6.28 -0.57
CA ASN A 40 -13.15 -6.47 0.85
C ASN A 40 -12.98 -5.17 1.64
N CYS A 41 -12.01 -4.33 1.26
CA CYS A 41 -11.81 -3.02 1.86
C CYS A 41 -13.01 -2.09 1.56
N LEU A 42 -13.49 -2.06 0.32
CA LEU A 42 -14.70 -1.31 -0.05
C LEU A 42 -15.94 -1.81 0.71
N HIS A 43 -16.08 -3.12 0.85
CA HIS A 43 -17.17 -3.70 1.65
C HIS A 43 -17.06 -3.28 3.14
N ALA A 44 -15.86 -3.30 3.69
CA ALA A 44 -15.60 -2.85 5.06
C ALA A 44 -15.94 -1.36 5.27
N LEU A 45 -15.64 -0.51 4.29
CA LEU A 45 -16.05 0.90 4.30
C LEU A 45 -17.57 1.04 4.24
N ARG A 46 -18.22 0.32 3.31
CA ARG A 46 -19.68 0.33 3.18
C ARG A 46 -20.38 -0.01 4.49
N LEU A 47 -19.93 -1.05 5.19
CA LEU A 47 -20.50 -1.44 6.48
C LEU A 47 -20.36 -0.34 7.54
N ARG A 48 -19.25 0.41 7.50
CA ARG A 48 -18.93 1.43 8.52
C ARG A 48 -19.50 2.80 8.22
N CYS A 49 -19.75 3.12 6.96
CA CYS A 49 -20.36 4.37 6.54
C CYS A 49 -21.89 4.24 6.31
N GLY A 50 -22.41 3.01 6.27
CA GLY A 50 -23.83 2.76 5.97
C GLY A 50 -24.26 3.07 4.52
N LYS A 51 -23.30 3.37 3.63
CA LYS A 51 -23.49 3.70 2.21
C LYS A 51 -22.36 3.16 1.36
N ALA A 52 -22.57 3.12 0.05
CA ALA A 52 -21.48 2.76 -0.88
C ALA A 52 -20.36 3.80 -0.78
N PRO A 53 -19.08 3.37 -0.73
CA PRO A 53 -17.94 4.28 -0.75
C PRO A 53 -17.89 5.09 -2.05
N ASP A 54 -17.50 6.35 -1.94
CA ASP A 54 -17.23 7.20 -3.08
C ASP A 54 -15.80 6.93 -3.58
N GLU A 55 -15.68 6.25 -4.71
CA GLU A 55 -14.39 5.87 -5.26
C GLU A 55 -13.59 7.08 -5.76
N ASP A 56 -14.22 8.17 -6.15
CA ASP A 56 -13.54 9.40 -6.56
C ASP A 56 -12.90 10.09 -5.34
N ILE A 57 -13.61 10.13 -4.23
CA ILE A 57 -13.07 10.62 -2.96
C ILE A 57 -11.90 9.72 -2.52
N LEU A 58 -12.05 8.39 -2.57
CA LEU A 58 -10.98 7.48 -2.19
C LEU A 58 -9.73 7.65 -3.06
N ARG A 59 -9.91 7.89 -4.36
CA ARG A 59 -8.80 8.11 -5.29
C ARG A 59 -7.97 9.35 -4.98
N THR A 60 -8.60 10.40 -4.47
CA THR A 60 -7.96 11.70 -4.20
C THR A 60 -7.48 11.86 -2.76
N SER A 61 -8.12 11.18 -1.80
CA SER A 61 -7.88 11.37 -0.36
C SER A 61 -7.33 10.14 0.37
N ALA A 62 -7.19 9.01 -0.32
CA ALA A 62 -6.66 7.78 0.26
C ALA A 62 -5.49 7.21 -0.56
N VAL A 63 -4.61 6.50 0.13
CA VAL A 63 -3.45 5.82 -0.45
C VAL A 63 -3.49 4.36 -0.07
N LYS A 64 -3.30 3.49 -1.06
CA LYS A 64 -3.08 2.07 -0.83
C LYS A 64 -1.58 1.79 -0.87
N THR A 65 -1.02 1.32 0.23
CA THR A 65 0.41 1.04 0.32
C THR A 65 0.70 -0.04 1.36
N TRP A 66 1.94 -0.56 1.35
CA TRP A 66 2.42 -1.40 2.45
C TRP A 66 2.61 -0.56 3.71
N THR A 67 2.09 -1.07 4.82
CA THR A 67 2.16 -0.40 6.11
C THR A 67 2.46 -1.41 7.22
N LEU A 68 1.70 -1.36 8.31
CA LEU A 68 1.88 -2.22 9.48
C LEU A 68 1.98 -3.70 9.10
N ARG A 69 2.96 -4.38 9.66
CA ARG A 69 3.21 -5.83 9.50
C ARG A 69 3.47 -6.25 8.05
N GLY A 70 3.88 -5.33 7.19
CA GLY A 70 4.16 -5.64 5.80
C GLY A 70 2.95 -6.06 4.98
N THR A 71 1.75 -5.62 5.34
CA THR A 71 0.51 -5.88 4.59
C THR A 71 -0.02 -4.60 3.93
N LEU A 72 -0.76 -4.77 2.83
CA LEU A 72 -1.38 -3.65 2.12
C LEU A 72 -2.56 -3.11 2.90
N HIS A 73 -2.56 -1.80 3.12
CA HIS A 73 -3.69 -1.08 3.72
C HIS A 73 -4.11 0.10 2.84
N LEU A 74 -5.38 0.42 2.92
CA LEU A 74 -5.91 1.71 2.48
C LEU A 74 -5.90 2.65 3.68
N ILE A 75 -5.19 3.74 3.58
CA ILE A 75 -5.00 4.75 4.64
C ILE A 75 -5.42 6.12 4.13
N ALA A 76 -5.73 7.04 5.02
CA ALA A 76 -5.91 8.42 4.63
C ALA A 76 -4.57 8.99 4.12
N GLN A 77 -4.60 9.74 3.02
CA GLN A 77 -3.40 10.32 2.42
C GLN A 77 -2.65 11.24 3.39
N SER A 78 -3.38 11.99 4.20
CA SER A 78 -2.81 12.85 5.24
C SER A 78 -1.98 12.09 6.29
N ASP A 79 -2.28 10.83 6.49
CA ASP A 79 -1.64 10.00 7.50
C ASP A 79 -0.45 9.19 6.93
N LEU A 80 -0.21 9.27 5.61
CA LEU A 80 0.89 8.55 4.95
C LEU A 80 2.25 8.74 5.66
N PRO A 81 2.66 9.94 6.10
CA PRO A 81 3.94 10.12 6.78
C PRO A 81 4.08 9.31 8.09
N LEU A 82 2.97 8.92 8.71
CA LEU A 82 2.99 8.11 9.93
C LEU A 82 3.34 6.65 9.64
N PHE A 83 3.11 6.20 8.42
CA PHE A 83 3.27 4.81 7.98
C PHE A 83 4.52 4.58 7.13
N LEU A 84 5.17 5.64 6.67
CA LEU A 84 6.38 5.51 5.88
C LEU A 84 7.53 5.06 6.78
N TYR A 85 8.28 4.09 6.28
CA TYR A 85 9.50 3.68 6.93
C TYR A 85 10.59 4.76 6.72
N ASN A 86 11.08 5.29 7.82
CA ASN A 86 12.17 6.28 7.82
C ASN A 86 13.29 5.92 8.80
N GLY A 87 13.47 4.64 9.08
CA GLY A 87 14.47 4.16 10.02
C GLY A 87 14.08 4.26 11.50
N ARG A 88 12.86 4.69 11.82
CA ARG A 88 12.42 4.89 13.21
C ARG A 88 11.85 3.64 13.86
N SER A 89 11.51 2.62 13.11
CA SER A 89 10.88 1.42 13.63
C SER A 89 11.76 0.19 13.44
N HIS A 90 12.14 -0.43 14.53
CA HIS A 90 12.79 -1.74 14.54
C HIS A 90 11.84 -2.89 14.20
N PHE A 91 10.53 -2.63 14.17
CA PHE A 91 9.51 -3.64 13.89
C PHE A 91 9.09 -3.70 12.43
N LEU A 92 9.33 -2.64 11.69
CA LEU A 92 9.11 -2.59 10.26
C LEU A 92 10.48 -2.61 9.60
N ARG A 93 10.96 -3.79 9.28
CA ARG A 93 12.03 -3.86 8.29
C ARG A 93 11.43 -3.38 6.98
N PRO A 94 11.96 -2.32 6.35
CA PRO A 94 11.81 -2.20 4.93
C PRO A 94 12.29 -3.53 4.38
N CYS A 95 11.64 -4.06 3.40
CA CYS A 95 12.30 -5.09 2.61
C CYS A 95 13.64 -4.49 2.23
N ASP A 96 14.74 -5.05 2.64
CA ASP A 96 16.13 -4.64 2.51
C ASP A 96 16.49 -4.11 1.14
N THR A 97 16.10 -2.99 0.99
CA THR A 97 15.43 -2.52 -0.12
C THR A 97 16.41 -1.99 -1.13
N MET A 98 17.50 -1.46 -0.66
CA MET A 98 18.56 -0.94 -1.53
C MET A 98 19.93 -1.52 -1.18
N GLU A 99 19.97 -2.55 -0.35
CA GLU A 99 21.16 -3.35 -0.08
C GLU A 99 21.28 -4.51 -1.08
N ASN A 100 22.45 -5.11 -1.14
CA ASN A 100 22.65 -6.30 -1.97
C ASN A 100 21.80 -7.46 -1.43
N ASP A 101 21.22 -8.23 -2.33
CA ASP A 101 20.66 -9.55 -2.04
C ASP A 101 21.28 -10.61 -2.95
N ASP A 102 20.84 -11.85 -2.85
CA ASP A 102 21.41 -12.97 -3.59
C ASP A 102 21.23 -12.84 -5.12
N HIS A 103 20.31 -12.00 -5.59
CA HIS A 103 19.95 -11.84 -6.99
C HIS A 103 20.23 -10.45 -7.55
N LEU A 104 20.21 -9.42 -6.69
CA LEU A 104 20.33 -8.02 -7.09
C LEU A 104 21.35 -7.26 -6.25
N SER A 105 22.31 -6.63 -6.92
CA SER A 105 23.19 -5.66 -6.27
C SER A 105 22.42 -4.36 -5.95
N ALA A 106 22.89 -3.63 -4.94
CA ALA A 106 22.33 -2.32 -4.60
C ALA A 106 22.40 -1.33 -5.78
N ALA A 107 23.43 -1.40 -6.61
CA ALA A 107 23.55 -0.57 -7.81
C ALA A 107 22.45 -0.91 -8.82
N ARG A 108 22.23 -2.19 -9.07
CA ARG A 108 21.20 -2.65 -10.01
C ARG A 108 19.78 -2.34 -9.52
N LYS A 109 19.52 -2.46 -8.21
CA LYS A 109 18.25 -2.03 -7.62
C LYS A 109 17.96 -0.55 -7.86
N ARG A 110 18.96 0.32 -7.72
CA ARG A 110 18.79 1.76 -8.00
C ARG A 110 18.52 2.05 -9.47
N GLU A 111 19.18 1.33 -10.37
CA GLU A 111 18.93 1.46 -11.80
C GLU A 111 17.50 1.05 -12.18
N LEU A 112 17.06 -0.14 -11.75
CA LEU A 112 15.68 -0.61 -11.96
C LEU A 112 14.65 0.32 -11.29
N ALA A 113 14.94 0.83 -10.10
CA ALA A 113 14.09 1.80 -9.41
C ALA A 113 13.91 3.08 -10.23
N ALA A 114 14.99 3.60 -10.82
CA ALA A 114 14.92 4.80 -11.65
C ALA A 114 14.02 4.58 -12.89
N ILE A 115 14.14 3.42 -13.54
CA ILE A 115 13.29 3.03 -14.68
C ILE A 115 11.82 2.97 -14.26
N ILE A 116 11.52 2.31 -13.14
CA ILE A 116 10.17 2.16 -12.61
C ILE A 116 9.55 3.53 -12.27
N LEU A 117 10.30 4.39 -11.61
CA LEU A 117 9.82 5.72 -11.20
C LEU A 117 9.58 6.63 -12.41
N ASP A 118 10.47 6.63 -13.39
CA ASP A 118 10.30 7.39 -14.64
C ASP A 118 9.04 6.90 -15.39
N ALA A 119 8.84 5.60 -15.51
CA ALA A 119 7.66 5.03 -16.11
C ALA A 119 6.37 5.41 -15.37
N ALA A 120 6.37 5.33 -14.04
CA ALA A 120 5.24 5.70 -13.21
C ALA A 120 4.87 7.19 -13.34
N GLN A 121 5.85 8.09 -13.44
CA GLN A 121 5.65 9.50 -13.70
C GLN A 121 5.01 9.77 -15.07
N LYS A 122 5.31 8.93 -16.05
CA LYS A 122 4.72 8.98 -17.40
C LYS A 122 3.36 8.29 -17.50
N GLY A 123 2.83 7.79 -16.36
CA GLY A 123 1.52 7.14 -16.28
C GLY A 123 1.53 5.64 -16.58
N CYS A 124 2.70 5.04 -16.82
CA CYS A 124 2.87 3.58 -16.92
C CYS A 124 3.02 3.02 -15.50
N GLY A 125 1.98 2.37 -14.98
CA GLY A 125 1.99 1.91 -13.59
C GLY A 125 1.53 0.47 -13.39
N GLY A 126 1.19 -0.24 -14.46
CA GLY A 126 0.83 -1.64 -14.40
C GLY A 126 2.02 -2.52 -14.01
N ARG A 127 1.85 -3.43 -13.04
CA ARG A 127 2.95 -4.30 -12.59
C ARG A 127 3.59 -5.07 -13.75
N GLU A 128 2.78 -5.59 -14.69
CA GLU A 128 3.29 -6.31 -15.85
C GLU A 128 3.98 -5.38 -16.84
N GLU A 129 3.47 -4.16 -17.03
CA GLU A 129 4.09 -3.15 -17.88
C GLU A 129 5.46 -2.75 -17.34
N LEU A 130 5.56 -2.51 -16.04
CA LEU A 130 6.84 -2.18 -15.37
C LEU A 130 7.83 -3.35 -15.46
N ARG A 131 7.35 -4.57 -15.34
CA ARG A 131 8.17 -5.78 -15.50
C ARG A 131 8.73 -5.90 -16.91
N LEU A 132 7.90 -5.75 -17.92
CA LEU A 132 8.33 -5.79 -19.33
C LEU A 132 9.33 -4.70 -19.63
N LEU A 133 9.07 -3.47 -19.16
CA LEU A 133 9.99 -2.36 -19.33
C LEU A 133 11.37 -2.64 -18.70
N CYS A 134 11.40 -3.19 -17.50
CA CYS A 134 12.66 -3.58 -16.86
C CYS A 134 13.41 -4.67 -17.66
N ARG A 135 12.69 -5.63 -18.27
CA ARG A 135 13.29 -6.63 -19.17
C ARG A 135 13.90 -6.00 -20.42
N GLU A 136 13.23 -5.02 -21.02
CA GLU A 136 13.77 -4.25 -22.16
C GLU A 136 15.07 -3.53 -21.80
N HIS A 137 15.25 -3.19 -20.51
CA HIS A 137 16.48 -2.62 -19.95
C HIS A 137 17.43 -3.68 -19.36
N GLY A 138 17.32 -4.92 -19.84
CA GLY A 138 18.27 -5.99 -19.55
C GLY A 138 18.08 -6.66 -18.18
N MET A 139 16.91 -6.58 -17.55
CA MET A 139 16.62 -7.34 -16.34
C MET A 139 16.57 -8.84 -16.65
N THR A 140 17.37 -9.61 -15.94
CA THR A 140 17.40 -11.09 -16.07
C THR A 140 16.24 -11.74 -15.33
N ALA A 141 16.01 -13.04 -15.56
CA ALA A 141 14.96 -13.79 -14.89
C ALA A 141 15.20 -13.91 -13.36
N ASP A 142 16.45 -14.05 -12.95
CA ASP A 142 16.81 -14.11 -11.52
C ASP A 142 16.61 -12.75 -10.84
N GLU A 143 17.03 -11.67 -11.48
CA GLU A 143 16.78 -10.31 -11.00
C GLU A 143 15.28 -10.00 -10.88
N GLU A 144 14.48 -10.51 -11.81
CA GLU A 144 13.04 -10.32 -11.80
C GLU A 144 12.36 -10.97 -10.60
N GLN A 145 12.80 -12.18 -10.19
CA GLN A 145 12.28 -12.84 -9.01
C GLN A 145 12.45 -11.97 -7.77
N SER A 146 13.59 -11.33 -7.60
CA SER A 146 13.83 -10.43 -6.48
C SER A 146 13.09 -9.10 -6.65
N ALA A 147 13.23 -8.42 -7.80
CA ALA A 147 12.65 -7.10 -8.02
C ALA A 147 11.12 -7.09 -7.96
N PHE A 148 10.48 -8.13 -8.49
CA PHE A 148 9.03 -8.26 -8.59
C PHE A 148 8.45 -9.36 -7.72
N ASP A 149 9.08 -9.69 -6.59
CA ASP A 149 8.51 -10.61 -5.60
C ASP A 149 7.13 -10.13 -5.15
N PRO A 150 6.09 -10.99 -5.16
CA PRO A 150 4.73 -10.62 -4.75
C PRO A 150 4.62 -10.13 -3.30
N TRP A 151 5.50 -10.59 -2.43
CA TRP A 151 5.49 -10.32 -0.99
C TRP A 151 6.53 -9.30 -0.56
N GLY A 152 7.42 -8.96 -1.45
CA GLY A 152 8.53 -8.07 -1.16
C GLY A 152 9.05 -7.36 -2.41
N GLY A 153 10.38 -7.38 -2.57
CA GLY A 153 11.07 -6.87 -3.73
C GLY A 153 11.10 -5.35 -3.84
N LEU A 154 11.56 -4.90 -4.99
CA LEU A 154 11.84 -3.49 -5.24
C LEU A 154 10.58 -2.61 -5.22
N LEU A 155 9.46 -3.11 -5.76
CA LEU A 155 8.20 -2.34 -5.76
C LEU A 155 7.69 -2.05 -4.35
N ARG A 156 7.78 -3.04 -3.46
CA ARG A 156 7.42 -2.84 -2.06
C ARG A 156 8.35 -1.84 -1.39
N ALA A 157 9.63 -1.94 -1.66
CA ALA A 157 10.63 -1.01 -1.18
C ALA A 157 10.33 0.46 -1.51
N LEU A 158 10.01 0.68 -2.78
CA LEU A 158 9.64 2.01 -3.27
C LEU A 158 8.34 2.52 -2.63
N CYS A 159 7.40 1.62 -2.34
CA CYS A 159 6.18 2.00 -1.63
C CYS A 159 6.43 2.30 -0.14
N GLU A 160 7.23 1.51 0.55
CA GLU A 160 7.57 1.71 1.96
C GLU A 160 8.39 2.98 2.18
N SER A 161 9.19 3.38 1.19
CA SER A 161 9.92 4.66 1.20
C SER A 161 9.06 5.88 0.84
N GLY A 162 7.85 5.66 0.36
CA GLY A 162 6.90 6.72 0.01
C GLY A 162 7.12 7.38 -1.34
N VAL A 163 8.01 6.85 -2.18
CA VAL A 163 8.26 7.37 -3.54
C VAL A 163 7.33 6.77 -4.58
N LEU A 164 6.63 5.71 -4.20
CA LEU A 164 5.63 5.03 -5.03
C LEU A 164 4.44 4.62 -4.16
N CYS A 165 3.25 4.50 -4.73
CA CYS A 165 2.11 3.90 -4.05
C CYS A 165 1.24 3.12 -5.04
N HIS A 166 0.42 2.20 -4.53
CA HIS A 166 -0.60 1.58 -5.35
C HIS A 166 -1.71 2.58 -5.69
N THR A 167 -2.25 2.51 -6.90
CA THR A 167 -3.52 3.17 -7.19
C THR A 167 -4.64 2.50 -6.40
N ALA A 168 -5.64 3.27 -6.00
CA ALA A 168 -6.82 2.75 -5.31
C ALA A 168 -7.69 1.84 -6.21
N GLN A 169 -7.46 1.84 -7.53
CA GLN A 169 -8.23 1.06 -8.49
C GLN A 169 -7.84 -0.41 -8.51
N GLN A 170 -8.77 -1.27 -8.95
CA GLN A 170 -8.68 -2.74 -8.96
C GLN A 170 -7.51 -3.34 -9.73
N LYS A 171 -6.90 -2.62 -10.66
CA LYS A 171 -5.71 -3.08 -11.38
C LYS A 171 -4.48 -2.68 -10.57
N LYS A 172 -3.61 -3.65 -10.33
CA LYS A 172 -2.32 -3.51 -9.64
C LYS A 172 -1.43 -2.47 -10.35
N ALA A 173 -1.77 -1.21 -10.22
CA ALA A 173 -1.04 -0.11 -10.80
C ALA A 173 -0.39 0.74 -9.69
N PHE A 174 0.72 1.33 -10.01
CA PHE A 174 1.51 2.18 -9.14
C PHE A 174 1.50 3.61 -9.66
N ARG A 175 1.68 4.56 -8.77
CA ARG A 175 1.86 5.98 -9.07
C ARG A 175 2.94 6.58 -8.16
N PRO A 176 3.65 7.63 -8.58
CA PRO A 176 4.58 8.37 -7.73
C PRO A 176 3.86 9.10 -6.60
#